data_e5b2dd1b3ee4fdfa0fa59a9ce1973220
#
_entry.id   e5b2dd1b3ee4fdfa0fa59a9ce1973220
#
_cell.length_a   1.000
_cell.length_b   1.000
_cell.length_c   1.000
_cell.angle_alpha   90.00
_cell.angle_beta   90.00
_cell.angle_gamma   90.00
#
_symmetry.space_group_name_H-M   'P 1'
#
loop_
_entity.id
_entity.type
_entity.pdbx_description
1 polymer ?
#
loop_
_entity_poly.entity_id
_entity_poly.type
_entity_poly.pdbx_seq_one_letter_code
_entity_poly.pdbx_strand_id
1 'polypeptide(L)'
;YAALARQAAAEGCVLLENKNNTLPLAEGETCAVFGRTQFEYYKSGTGSGGLVNTSYVHDLDYALTESSLIIDEEVKTAYKNWLKDHPFDLGNGWAQEPWCQVEMPLSDELVSGAASRCQTALIVIGRTAGEDRDNAAEKGSWYLTDAEEAMLEIVCRHFSRTVVILNVGNIIDMSFVDRYEPSSVLYIWQGGMEGGSGAVDVITGKVPASGRLSDTIAYHID
;
A
#
# COMPACT_ATOMS: atom_id res chain seq x y z
N TYR A 1 18.18 -8.48 15.06
CA TYR A 1 17.66 -8.84 13.71
C TYR A 1 16.54 -7.90 13.26
N ALA A 2 15.56 -7.50 14.13
CA ALA A 2 14.46 -6.61 13.76
C ALA A 2 14.93 -5.28 13.16
N ALA A 3 15.88 -4.60 13.79
CA ALA A 3 16.44 -3.35 13.29
C ALA A 3 17.07 -3.49 11.89
N LEU A 4 17.76 -4.61 11.63
CA LEU A 4 18.34 -4.89 10.31
C LEU A 4 17.26 -5.17 9.27
N ALA A 5 16.22 -5.91 9.65
CA ALA A 5 15.08 -6.18 8.76
C ALA A 5 14.34 -4.88 8.40
N ARG A 6 14.11 -4.00 9.38
CA ARG A 6 13.52 -2.67 9.17
C ARG A 6 14.38 -1.80 8.25
N GLN A 7 15.68 -1.78 8.46
CA GLN A 7 16.62 -1.06 7.60
C GLN A 7 16.57 -1.59 6.17
N ALA A 8 16.62 -2.92 5.99
CA ALA A 8 16.56 -3.54 4.66
C ALA A 8 15.24 -3.23 3.94
N ALA A 9 14.10 -3.25 4.66
CA ALA A 9 12.81 -2.88 4.11
C ALA A 9 12.78 -1.41 3.67
N ALA A 10 13.32 -0.49 4.49
CA ALA A 10 13.41 0.92 4.16
C ALA A 10 14.31 1.18 2.93
N GLU A 11 15.50 0.58 2.89
CA GLU A 11 16.45 0.71 1.77
C GLU A 11 15.90 0.08 0.47
N GLY A 12 15.02 -0.92 0.59
CA GLY A 12 14.32 -1.54 -0.55
C GLY A 12 13.22 -0.68 -1.16
N CYS A 13 12.70 0.31 -0.46
CA CYS A 13 11.63 1.18 -0.97
C CYS A 13 12.09 1.99 -2.19
N VAL A 14 11.24 2.01 -3.23
CA VAL A 14 11.51 2.71 -4.50
C VAL A 14 10.56 3.88 -4.65
N LEU A 15 11.07 5.09 -4.68
CA LEU A 15 10.29 6.30 -4.94
C LEU A 15 10.21 6.51 -6.46
N LEU A 16 9.05 6.22 -7.04
CA LEU A 16 8.83 6.28 -8.49
C LEU A 16 8.38 7.67 -8.97
N GLU A 17 7.58 8.35 -8.17
CA GLU A 17 7.08 9.70 -8.44
C GLU A 17 7.11 10.52 -7.15
N ASN A 18 7.49 11.80 -7.22
CA ASN A 18 7.49 12.70 -6.06
C ASN A 18 7.36 14.17 -6.48
N LYS A 19 6.16 14.56 -6.91
CA LYS A 19 5.84 15.93 -7.34
C LYS A 19 5.92 16.88 -6.14
N ASN A 20 6.51 18.02 -6.34
CA ASN A 20 6.58 19.12 -5.34
C ASN A 20 7.14 18.69 -3.97
N ASN A 21 8.03 17.70 -3.93
CA ASN A 21 8.56 17.14 -2.69
C ASN A 21 7.45 16.72 -1.71
N THR A 22 6.43 16.02 -2.19
CA THR A 22 5.32 15.50 -1.38
C THR A 22 5.83 14.60 -0.26
N LEU A 23 6.78 13.72 -0.55
CA LEU A 23 7.53 12.95 0.44
C LEU A 23 8.91 13.59 0.67
N PRO A 24 9.43 13.57 1.90
CA PRO A 24 8.81 13.02 3.11
C PRO A 24 7.69 13.91 3.67
N LEU A 25 6.76 13.28 4.41
CA LEU A 25 5.71 14.00 5.14
C LEU A 25 6.29 14.66 6.39
N ALA A 26 5.75 15.83 6.73
CA ALA A 26 6.19 16.58 7.89
C ALA A 26 5.70 15.96 9.21
N GLU A 27 6.44 16.19 10.30
CA GLU A 27 5.99 15.85 11.66
C GLU A 27 4.65 16.55 11.97
N GLY A 28 3.70 15.81 12.53
CA GLY A 28 2.36 16.29 12.84
C GLY A 28 1.44 16.47 11.64
N GLU A 29 1.85 16.07 10.44
CA GLU A 29 0.99 16.13 9.25
C GLU A 29 -0.21 15.20 9.41
N THR A 30 -1.40 15.71 9.08
CA THR A 30 -2.65 14.95 9.16
C THR A 30 -2.87 14.13 7.88
N CYS A 31 -3.10 12.83 8.05
CA CYS A 31 -3.21 11.89 6.94
C CYS A 31 -4.48 11.03 7.04
N ALA A 32 -5.20 10.89 5.94
CA ALA A 32 -6.21 9.86 5.77
C ALA A 32 -5.63 8.68 5.01
N VAL A 33 -5.85 7.44 5.47
CA VAL A 33 -5.27 6.24 4.88
C VAL A 33 -6.38 5.38 4.28
N PHE A 34 -6.31 5.16 2.98
CA PHE A 34 -7.25 4.36 2.21
C PHE A 34 -6.58 3.08 1.70
N GLY A 35 -7.36 2.02 1.54
CA GLY A 35 -6.87 0.70 1.13
C GLY A 35 -6.76 -0.27 2.30
N ARG A 36 -7.44 -1.44 2.17
CA ARG A 36 -7.46 -2.47 3.22
C ARG A 36 -6.07 -3.01 3.58
N THR A 37 -5.14 -2.97 2.63
CA THR A 37 -3.78 -3.51 2.79
C THR A 37 -2.96 -2.73 3.84
N GLN A 38 -3.44 -1.58 4.32
CA GLN A 38 -2.86 -0.92 5.48
C GLN A 38 -2.90 -1.80 6.74
N PHE A 39 -3.94 -2.64 6.89
CA PHE A 39 -4.13 -3.57 8.03
C PHE A 39 -3.70 -5.00 7.69
N GLU A 40 -3.89 -5.40 6.44
CA GLU A 40 -3.63 -6.75 5.96
C GLU A 40 -2.43 -6.74 5.00
N TYR A 41 -1.32 -6.30 5.56
CA TYR A 41 -0.06 -6.09 4.86
C TYR A 41 0.51 -7.40 4.30
N TYR A 42 0.79 -7.43 3.01
CA TYR A 42 1.51 -8.53 2.38
C TYR A 42 2.97 -8.51 2.80
N LYS A 43 3.30 -9.24 3.88
CA LYS A 43 4.66 -9.33 4.42
C LYS A 43 5.60 -10.18 3.57
N SER A 44 5.03 -11.15 2.85
CA SER A 44 5.75 -12.15 2.05
C SER A 44 4.85 -12.66 0.93
N GLY A 45 5.43 -13.37 -0.02
CA GLY A 45 4.68 -14.00 -1.11
C GLY A 45 3.96 -15.28 -0.70
N THR A 46 3.31 -15.90 -1.68
CA THR A 46 2.62 -17.19 -1.56
C THR A 46 3.61 -18.36 -1.57
N GLY A 47 3.10 -19.57 -1.40
CA GLY A 47 3.90 -20.79 -1.43
C GLY A 47 4.75 -21.00 -0.19
N SER A 48 5.91 -21.61 -0.35
CA SER A 48 6.82 -21.94 0.76
C SER A 48 7.33 -20.69 1.50
N GLY A 49 7.55 -19.60 0.78
CA GLY A 49 7.94 -18.29 1.34
C GLY A 49 6.85 -17.65 2.20
N GLY A 50 5.58 -17.88 1.88
CA GLY A 50 4.42 -17.35 2.62
C GLY A 50 4.15 -18.08 3.96
N LEU A 51 4.55 -19.32 4.07
CA LEU A 51 4.31 -20.16 5.26
C LEU A 51 5.29 -19.93 6.41
N VAL A 52 6.15 -18.93 6.33
CA VAL A 52 7.10 -18.62 7.40
C VAL A 52 6.36 -18.08 8.63
N ASN A 53 6.54 -18.77 9.76
CA ASN A 53 6.04 -18.32 11.04
C ASN A 53 6.79 -17.07 11.49
N THR A 54 6.03 -16.02 11.77
CA THR A 54 6.54 -14.76 12.31
C THR A 54 5.98 -14.54 13.71
N SER A 55 6.77 -13.98 14.61
CA SER A 55 6.31 -13.66 15.97
C SER A 55 5.38 -12.44 15.98
N TYR A 56 5.51 -11.55 14.99
CA TYR A 56 4.68 -10.37 14.77
C TYR A 56 4.84 -9.90 13.32
N VAL A 57 4.00 -8.97 12.91
CA VAL A 57 4.14 -8.19 11.67
C VAL A 57 3.77 -6.76 11.99
N HIS A 58 4.65 -5.83 11.69
CA HIS A 58 4.34 -4.40 11.70
C HIS A 58 3.78 -4.04 10.33
N ASP A 59 2.44 -3.98 10.25
CA ASP A 59 1.73 -3.46 9.09
C ASP A 59 1.82 -1.94 8.99
N LEU A 60 1.16 -1.35 8.00
CA LEU A 60 1.18 0.10 7.81
C LEU A 60 0.36 0.82 8.88
N ASP A 61 -0.79 0.27 9.31
CA ASP A 61 -1.61 0.88 10.38
C ASP A 61 -0.82 0.99 11.68
N TYR A 62 -0.14 -0.09 12.10
CA TYR A 62 0.74 -0.07 13.26
C TYR A 62 1.84 0.98 13.11
N ALA A 63 2.58 0.94 12.01
CA ALA A 63 3.74 1.79 11.81
C ALA A 63 3.38 3.28 11.69
N LEU A 64 2.27 3.61 11.02
CA LEU A 64 1.75 4.98 10.92
C LEU A 64 1.27 5.49 12.28
N THR A 65 0.59 4.64 13.06
CA THR A 65 0.12 5.00 14.42
C THR A 65 1.29 5.29 15.36
N GLU A 66 2.39 4.56 15.24
CA GLU A 66 3.63 4.78 16.04
C GLU A 66 4.52 5.91 15.50
N SER A 67 4.13 6.53 14.39
CA SER A 67 4.90 7.61 13.76
C SER A 67 4.56 8.99 14.34
N SER A 68 5.20 10.03 13.80
CA SER A 68 4.88 11.42 14.12
C SER A 68 3.69 11.99 13.35
N LEU A 69 3.04 11.19 12.50
CA LEU A 69 1.88 11.60 11.71
C LEU A 69 0.58 11.51 12.53
N ILE A 70 -0.42 12.29 12.15
CA ILE A 70 -1.75 12.25 12.76
C ILE A 70 -2.70 11.56 11.79
N ILE A 71 -3.18 10.37 12.14
CA ILE A 71 -4.00 9.54 11.27
C ILE A 71 -5.49 9.79 11.52
N ASP A 72 -6.28 9.89 10.45
CA ASP A 72 -7.74 10.08 10.51
C ASP A 72 -8.43 8.83 11.09
N GLU A 73 -8.98 8.97 12.28
CA GLU A 73 -9.64 7.87 13.00
C GLU A 73 -11.00 7.49 12.41
N GLU A 74 -11.66 8.37 11.68
CA GLU A 74 -12.95 8.07 11.06
C GLU A 74 -12.77 7.10 9.87
N VAL A 75 -11.83 7.39 8.97
CA VAL A 75 -11.49 6.49 7.86
C VAL A 75 -10.96 5.16 8.40
N LYS A 76 -10.05 5.20 9.37
CA LYS A 76 -9.50 4.02 10.03
C LYS A 76 -10.61 3.14 10.63
N THR A 77 -11.56 3.74 11.34
CA THR A 77 -12.69 3.04 11.94
C THR A 77 -13.63 2.45 10.89
N ALA A 78 -13.90 3.18 9.79
CA ALA A 78 -14.72 2.69 8.68
C ALA A 78 -14.11 1.40 8.10
N TYR A 79 -12.82 1.39 7.79
CA TYR A 79 -12.12 0.18 7.33
C TYR A 79 -12.18 -0.96 8.34
N LYS A 80 -11.84 -0.70 9.62
CA LYS A 80 -11.88 -1.73 10.67
C LYS A 80 -13.27 -2.35 10.85
N ASN A 81 -14.32 -1.58 10.67
CA ASN A 81 -15.69 -2.10 10.74
C ASN A 81 -16.02 -2.94 9.51
N TRP A 82 -15.67 -2.46 8.31
CA TRP A 82 -15.92 -3.16 7.06
C TRP A 82 -15.18 -4.51 7.00
N LEU A 83 -13.94 -4.57 7.47
CA LEU A 83 -13.12 -5.78 7.49
C LEU A 83 -13.69 -6.91 8.37
N LYS A 84 -14.55 -6.60 9.35
CA LYS A 84 -15.22 -7.65 10.17
C LYS A 84 -16.08 -8.58 9.33
N ASP A 85 -16.71 -8.03 8.29
CA ASP A 85 -17.58 -8.75 7.37
C ASP A 85 -16.87 -9.20 6.08
N HIS A 86 -15.62 -8.75 5.89
CA HIS A 86 -14.79 -9.02 4.72
C HIS A 86 -13.40 -9.52 5.14
N PRO A 87 -13.30 -10.68 5.79
CA PRO A 87 -12.03 -11.21 6.27
C PRO A 87 -11.07 -11.48 5.10
N PHE A 88 -9.78 -11.53 5.40
CA PHE A 88 -8.76 -11.86 4.42
C PHE A 88 -8.99 -13.27 3.84
N ASP A 89 -9.05 -13.38 2.52
CA ASP A 89 -9.18 -14.65 1.81
C ASP A 89 -7.80 -15.30 1.65
N LEU A 90 -7.61 -16.41 2.36
CA LEU A 90 -6.39 -17.22 2.29
C LEU A 90 -6.40 -18.21 1.12
N GLY A 91 -7.52 -18.29 0.37
CA GLY A 91 -7.71 -19.32 -0.64
C GLY A 91 -7.97 -20.70 -0.04
N ASN A 92 -8.13 -21.69 -0.92
CA ASN A 92 -8.53 -23.06 -0.52
C ASN A 92 -7.43 -24.11 -0.69
N GLY A 93 -6.16 -23.71 -0.65
CA GLY A 93 -5.04 -24.66 -0.81
C GLY A 93 -3.68 -23.97 -0.97
N TRP A 94 -2.70 -24.76 -1.35
CA TRP A 94 -1.35 -24.28 -1.60
C TRP A 94 -1.33 -23.18 -2.68
N ALA A 95 -0.75 -22.04 -2.36
CA ALA A 95 -0.64 -20.89 -3.24
C ALA A 95 -1.97 -20.46 -3.90
N GLN A 96 -3.11 -20.71 -3.25
CA GLN A 96 -4.44 -20.41 -3.77
C GLN A 96 -5.00 -19.05 -3.31
N GLU A 97 -4.24 -18.31 -2.50
CA GLU A 97 -4.57 -16.94 -2.14
C GLU A 97 -4.80 -16.08 -3.40
N PRO A 98 -5.88 -15.27 -3.47
CA PRO A 98 -6.09 -14.39 -4.62
C PRO A 98 -4.97 -13.35 -4.74
N TRP A 99 -4.68 -12.86 -5.96
CA TRP A 99 -3.63 -11.83 -6.16
C TRP A 99 -3.87 -10.56 -5.35
N CYS A 100 -5.12 -10.19 -5.16
CA CYS A 100 -5.53 -9.10 -4.27
C CYS A 100 -6.78 -9.47 -3.51
N GLN A 101 -7.04 -8.76 -2.43
CA GLN A 101 -8.24 -8.88 -1.64
C GLN A 101 -9.33 -7.93 -2.16
N VAL A 102 -10.60 -8.22 -1.87
CA VAL A 102 -11.71 -7.31 -2.19
C VAL A 102 -11.52 -5.99 -1.45
N GLU A 103 -11.54 -4.86 -2.16
CA GLU A 103 -11.36 -3.53 -1.57
C GLU A 103 -12.69 -2.92 -1.13
N MET A 104 -12.65 -2.10 -0.08
CA MET A 104 -13.82 -1.39 0.47
C MET A 104 -14.29 -0.31 -0.51
N PRO A 105 -15.57 -0.32 -0.93
CA PRO A 105 -16.14 0.80 -1.69
C PRO A 105 -16.21 2.06 -0.82
N LEU A 106 -15.72 3.19 -1.33
CA LEU A 106 -15.69 4.46 -0.61
C LEU A 106 -16.91 5.32 -0.98
N SER A 107 -17.53 5.94 0.02
CA SER A 107 -18.55 6.95 -0.22
C SER A 107 -17.95 8.35 -0.36
N ASP A 108 -18.64 9.22 -1.10
CA ASP A 108 -18.22 10.61 -1.27
C ASP A 108 -18.17 11.37 0.07
N GLU A 109 -19.12 11.06 0.97
CA GLU A 109 -19.16 11.66 2.31
C GLU A 109 -17.94 11.31 3.15
N LEU A 110 -17.50 10.04 3.13
CA LEU A 110 -16.33 9.59 3.88
C LEU A 110 -15.06 10.28 3.36
N VAL A 111 -14.87 10.32 2.04
CA VAL A 111 -13.65 10.87 1.44
C VAL A 111 -13.61 12.40 1.53
N SER A 112 -14.72 13.09 1.25
CA SER A 112 -14.80 14.56 1.38
C SER A 112 -14.68 15.01 2.84
N GLY A 113 -15.26 14.25 3.78
CA GLY A 113 -15.08 14.46 5.22
C GLY A 113 -13.62 14.33 5.63
N ALA A 114 -12.93 13.28 5.20
CA ALA A 114 -11.50 13.09 5.44
C ALA A 114 -10.67 14.24 4.84
N ALA A 115 -10.97 14.67 3.60
CA ALA A 115 -10.26 15.77 2.94
C ALA A 115 -10.44 17.11 3.65
N SER A 116 -11.53 17.28 4.42
CA SER A 116 -11.72 18.50 5.25
C SER A 116 -10.87 18.49 6.54
N ARG A 117 -10.42 17.30 7.00
CA ARG A 117 -9.65 17.12 8.23
C ARG A 117 -8.15 16.88 7.99
N CYS A 118 -7.81 16.34 6.83
CA CYS A 118 -6.46 15.87 6.53
C CYS A 118 -5.83 16.61 5.36
N GLN A 119 -4.51 16.80 5.45
CA GLN A 119 -3.71 17.47 4.43
C GLN A 119 -3.33 16.52 3.29
N THR A 120 -3.12 15.22 3.59
CA THR A 120 -2.60 14.23 2.65
C THR A 120 -3.41 12.95 2.72
N ALA A 121 -3.66 12.34 1.56
CA ALA A 121 -4.19 10.99 1.46
C ALA A 121 -3.06 10.00 1.16
N LEU A 122 -3.01 8.91 1.92
CA LEU A 122 -2.20 7.72 1.64
C LEU A 122 -3.12 6.65 1.06
N ILE A 123 -2.80 6.13 -0.13
CA ILE A 123 -3.62 5.13 -0.83
C ILE A 123 -2.78 3.86 -0.96
N VAL A 124 -3.18 2.80 -0.29
CA VAL A 124 -2.43 1.55 -0.24
C VAL A 124 -3.05 0.53 -1.19
N ILE A 125 -2.25 0.05 -2.15
CA ILE A 125 -2.62 -1.01 -3.09
C ILE A 125 -1.75 -2.22 -2.81
N GLY A 126 -2.37 -3.39 -2.67
CA GLY A 126 -1.67 -4.62 -2.33
C GLY A 126 -1.84 -5.70 -3.38
N ARG A 127 -0.76 -6.46 -3.59
CA ARG A 127 -0.74 -7.67 -4.42
C ARG A 127 0.13 -8.72 -3.76
N THR A 128 -0.41 -9.93 -3.68
CA THR A 128 0.46 -11.07 -3.41
C THR A 128 1.30 -11.43 -4.65
N ALA A 129 2.40 -12.09 -4.41
CA ALA A 129 3.23 -12.71 -5.44
C ALA A 129 3.96 -13.89 -4.80
N GLY A 130 4.64 -14.68 -5.57
CA GLY A 130 5.46 -15.78 -5.06
C GLY A 130 5.27 -17.05 -5.87
N GLU A 131 5.54 -18.18 -5.23
CA GLU A 131 5.49 -19.48 -5.86
C GLU A 131 4.11 -19.79 -6.44
N ASP A 132 4.04 -20.20 -7.70
CA ASP A 132 2.82 -20.49 -8.46
C ASP A 132 1.85 -19.28 -8.59
N ARG A 133 2.37 -18.04 -8.46
CA ARG A 133 1.58 -16.80 -8.57
C ARG A 133 2.26 -15.77 -9.46
N ASP A 134 2.47 -16.16 -10.72
CA ASP A 134 2.90 -15.22 -11.76
C ASP A 134 1.77 -14.23 -12.10
N ASN A 135 2.15 -13.07 -12.66
CA ASN A 135 1.17 -12.11 -13.14
C ASN A 135 0.32 -12.69 -14.28
N ALA A 136 -0.95 -12.31 -14.29
CA ALA A 136 -1.87 -12.54 -15.39
C ALA A 136 -2.44 -11.22 -15.90
N ALA A 137 -2.80 -11.17 -17.19
CA ALA A 137 -3.45 -10.01 -17.81
C ALA A 137 -4.90 -9.86 -17.32
N GLU A 138 -5.10 -9.78 -16.00
CA GLU A 138 -6.38 -9.77 -15.32
C GLU A 138 -6.45 -8.66 -14.27
N LYS A 139 -7.69 -8.21 -13.96
CA LYS A 139 -7.95 -7.30 -12.84
C LYS A 139 -7.61 -7.96 -11.51
N GLY A 140 -6.92 -7.21 -10.65
CA GLY A 140 -6.45 -7.72 -9.37
C GLY A 140 -5.11 -8.43 -9.43
N SER A 141 -4.61 -8.79 -10.63
CA SER A 141 -3.23 -9.21 -10.88
C SER A 141 -2.44 -8.05 -11.49
N TRP A 142 -2.26 -8.02 -12.81
CA TRP A 142 -1.58 -6.92 -13.49
C TRP A 142 -2.39 -5.62 -13.44
N TYR A 143 -3.67 -5.67 -13.82
CA TYR A 143 -4.53 -4.49 -13.81
C TYR A 143 -5.15 -4.23 -12.44
N LEU A 144 -5.46 -2.96 -12.18
CA LEU A 144 -6.26 -2.59 -11.01
C LEU A 144 -7.66 -3.19 -11.09
N THR A 145 -8.25 -3.49 -9.94
CA THR A 145 -9.66 -3.84 -9.84
C THR A 145 -10.54 -2.61 -10.04
N ASP A 146 -11.82 -2.79 -10.35
CA ASP A 146 -12.77 -1.68 -10.45
C ASP A 146 -12.89 -0.90 -9.14
N ALA A 147 -12.76 -1.58 -7.99
CA ALA A 147 -12.82 -0.95 -6.68
C ALA A 147 -11.56 -0.12 -6.39
N GLU A 148 -10.37 -0.57 -6.79
CA GLU A 148 -9.13 0.20 -6.67
C GLU A 148 -9.11 1.42 -7.60
N GLU A 149 -9.61 1.28 -8.83
CA GLU A 149 -9.80 2.39 -9.77
C GLU A 149 -10.75 3.45 -9.18
N ALA A 150 -11.89 3.03 -8.64
CA ALA A 150 -12.86 3.90 -7.98
C ALA A 150 -12.27 4.59 -6.74
N MET A 151 -11.47 3.87 -5.95
CA MET A 151 -10.76 4.43 -4.80
C MET A 151 -9.77 5.52 -5.24
N LEU A 152 -8.93 5.26 -6.24
CA LEU A 152 -8.00 6.26 -6.78
C LEU A 152 -8.74 7.47 -7.32
N GLU A 153 -9.79 7.26 -8.12
CA GLU A 153 -10.59 8.33 -8.70
C GLU A 153 -11.18 9.25 -7.62
N ILE A 154 -11.88 8.68 -6.64
CA ILE A 154 -12.56 9.49 -5.62
C ILE A 154 -11.55 10.17 -4.68
N VAL A 155 -10.48 9.51 -4.27
CA VAL A 155 -9.49 10.10 -3.37
C VAL A 155 -8.69 11.19 -4.06
N CYS A 156 -8.20 10.97 -5.28
CA CYS A 156 -7.45 11.98 -6.04
C CYS A 156 -8.32 13.19 -6.44
N ARG A 157 -9.65 13.01 -6.54
CA ARG A 157 -10.57 14.13 -6.78
C ARG A 157 -10.72 15.04 -5.56
N HIS A 158 -10.70 14.49 -4.34
CA HIS A 158 -10.92 15.26 -3.12
C HIS A 158 -9.63 15.77 -2.46
N PHE A 159 -8.50 15.09 -2.66
CA PHE A 159 -7.23 15.46 -2.08
C PHE A 159 -6.26 16.04 -3.12
N SER A 160 -5.67 17.18 -2.82
CA SER A 160 -4.62 17.78 -3.66
C SER A 160 -3.23 17.16 -3.44
N ARG A 161 -3.03 16.46 -2.32
CA ARG A 161 -1.81 15.73 -2.00
C ARG A 161 -2.14 14.26 -1.75
N THR A 162 -1.66 13.41 -2.64
CA THR A 162 -1.92 11.97 -2.61
C THR A 162 -0.62 11.19 -2.75
N VAL A 163 -0.45 10.18 -1.93
CA VAL A 163 0.68 9.26 -1.98
C VAL A 163 0.14 7.85 -2.21
N VAL A 164 0.44 7.27 -3.36
CA VAL A 164 0.12 5.85 -3.61
C VAL A 164 1.25 4.99 -3.09
N ILE A 165 0.92 4.04 -2.24
CA ILE A 165 1.84 3.09 -1.61
C ILE A 165 1.57 1.71 -2.19
N LEU A 166 2.55 1.12 -2.85
CA LEU A 166 2.44 -0.18 -3.51
C LEU A 166 3.08 -1.28 -2.66
N ASN A 167 2.25 -2.00 -1.91
CA ASN A 167 2.63 -3.23 -1.22
C ASN A 167 2.44 -4.42 -2.17
N VAL A 168 3.26 -4.46 -3.19
CA VAL A 168 3.14 -5.37 -4.33
C VAL A 168 4.40 -6.21 -4.48
N GLY A 169 4.26 -7.52 -4.49
CA GLY A 169 5.38 -8.45 -4.59
C GLY A 169 5.93 -8.62 -6.02
N ASN A 170 5.09 -8.35 -7.01
CA ASN A 170 5.42 -8.32 -8.44
C ASN A 170 5.40 -6.88 -8.96
N ILE A 171 5.30 -6.72 -10.28
CA ILE A 171 5.00 -5.46 -10.95
C ILE A 171 3.53 -5.43 -11.37
N ILE A 172 2.95 -4.24 -11.49
CA ILE A 172 1.56 -4.02 -11.94
C ILE A 172 1.52 -2.95 -13.02
N ASP A 173 0.40 -2.85 -13.73
CA ASP A 173 0.14 -1.73 -14.63
C ASP A 173 0.22 -0.40 -13.87
N MET A 174 1.07 0.49 -14.35
CA MET A 174 1.29 1.81 -13.77
C MET A 174 0.55 2.93 -14.51
N SER A 175 -0.34 2.62 -15.45
CA SER A 175 -1.10 3.62 -16.22
C SER A 175 -2.00 4.51 -15.35
N PHE A 176 -2.30 4.09 -14.12
CA PHE A 176 -3.02 4.90 -13.15
C PHE A 176 -2.25 6.18 -12.76
N VAL A 177 -0.92 6.17 -12.86
CA VAL A 177 -0.09 7.35 -12.55
C VAL A 177 -0.39 8.49 -13.52
N ASP A 178 -0.51 8.18 -14.82
CA ASP A 178 -0.87 9.16 -15.83
C ASP A 178 -2.36 9.58 -15.74
N ARG A 179 -3.22 8.65 -15.31
CA ARG A 179 -4.67 8.87 -15.26
C ARG A 179 -5.13 9.70 -14.06
N TYR A 180 -4.60 9.40 -12.87
CA TYR A 180 -4.99 10.03 -11.61
C TYR A 180 -3.97 11.03 -11.08
N GLU A 181 -2.79 11.09 -11.67
CA GLU A 181 -1.71 12.04 -11.38
C GLU A 181 -1.38 12.19 -9.88
N PRO A 182 -1.20 11.07 -9.11
CA PRO A 182 -0.88 11.16 -7.70
C PRO A 182 0.37 12.03 -7.48
N SER A 183 0.46 12.66 -6.31
CA SER A 183 1.58 13.53 -5.95
C SER A 183 2.87 12.74 -5.72
N SER A 184 2.74 11.50 -5.23
CA SER A 184 3.88 10.59 -5.04
C SER A 184 3.46 9.14 -5.22
N VAL A 185 4.39 8.30 -5.66
CA VAL A 185 4.24 6.84 -5.77
C VAL A 185 5.44 6.17 -5.14
N LEU A 186 5.19 5.40 -4.10
CA LEU A 186 6.20 4.68 -3.32
C LEU A 186 5.96 3.17 -3.41
N TYR A 187 6.92 2.44 -3.95
CA TYR A 187 6.91 0.97 -4.02
C TYR A 187 7.60 0.40 -2.78
N ILE A 188 6.88 -0.37 -1.97
CA ILE A 188 7.38 -0.91 -0.70
C ILE A 188 7.56 -2.42 -0.69
N TRP A 189 7.26 -3.09 -1.79
CA TRP A 189 7.35 -4.54 -1.98
C TRP A 189 6.61 -5.34 -0.89
N GLN A 190 7.12 -6.53 -0.59
CA GLN A 190 6.74 -7.40 0.53
C GLN A 190 7.89 -7.41 1.54
N GLY A 191 7.90 -6.43 2.44
CA GLY A 191 9.05 -6.07 3.28
C GLY A 191 9.24 -6.92 4.54
N GLY A 192 8.58 -8.08 4.66
CA GLY A 192 8.72 -8.95 5.83
C GLY A 192 8.06 -8.40 7.09
N MET A 193 8.52 -8.88 8.26
CA MET A 193 7.95 -8.55 9.58
C MET A 193 8.00 -7.05 9.90
N GLU A 194 9.02 -6.36 9.42
CA GLU A 194 9.29 -4.94 9.69
C GLU A 194 8.95 -4.03 8.50
N GLY A 195 8.28 -4.58 7.47
CA GLY A 195 8.05 -3.88 6.22
C GLY A 195 7.26 -2.60 6.34
N GLY A 196 6.19 -2.59 7.14
CA GLY A 196 5.41 -1.37 7.42
C GLY A 196 6.25 -0.32 8.14
N SER A 197 7.03 -0.73 9.15
CA SER A 197 7.95 0.18 9.87
C SER A 197 9.02 0.77 8.96
N GLY A 198 9.63 -0.05 8.08
CA GLY A 198 10.62 0.42 7.11
C GLY A 198 10.03 1.39 6.10
N ALA A 199 8.83 1.11 5.58
CA ALA A 199 8.12 1.99 4.66
C ALA A 199 7.78 3.34 5.31
N VAL A 200 7.31 3.35 6.56
CA VAL A 200 6.98 4.57 7.29
C VAL A 200 8.24 5.39 7.63
N ASP A 201 9.38 4.77 7.87
CA ASP A 201 10.65 5.50 8.00
C ASP A 201 11.02 6.27 6.73
N VAL A 202 10.70 5.73 5.55
CA VAL A 202 10.85 6.44 4.28
C VAL A 202 9.79 7.55 4.12
N ILE A 203 8.54 7.25 4.41
CA ILE A 203 7.43 8.22 4.31
C ILE A 203 7.67 9.44 5.19
N THR A 204 8.24 9.25 6.38
CA THR A 204 8.55 10.33 7.34
C THR A 204 9.96 10.91 7.20
N GLY A 205 10.75 10.42 6.25
CA GLY A 205 12.09 10.94 5.97
C GLY A 205 13.17 10.56 6.97
N LYS A 206 12.93 9.61 7.87
CA LYS A 206 13.96 9.05 8.74
C LYS A 206 15.05 8.32 7.95
N VAL A 207 14.63 7.69 6.85
CA VAL A 207 15.52 7.01 5.89
C VAL A 207 15.16 7.49 4.49
N PRO A 208 16.11 7.87 3.64
CA PRO A 208 15.83 8.22 2.24
C PRO A 208 15.46 6.96 1.44
N ALA A 209 14.50 7.09 0.51
CA ALA A 209 14.23 6.03 -0.47
C ALA A 209 15.46 5.83 -1.35
N SER A 210 16.06 4.64 -1.30
CA SER A 210 17.30 4.33 -2.02
C SER A 210 17.17 3.11 -2.95
N GLY A 211 16.07 2.38 -2.86
CA GLY A 211 15.79 1.24 -3.73
C GLY A 211 15.70 1.61 -5.20
N ARG A 212 15.82 0.60 -6.04
CA ARG A 212 15.65 0.68 -7.49
C ARG A 212 14.79 -0.48 -7.94
N LEU A 213 13.99 -0.26 -8.98
CA LEU A 213 13.32 -1.37 -9.64
C LEU A 213 14.36 -2.34 -10.20
N SER A 214 14.12 -3.62 -10.02
CA SER A 214 14.97 -4.68 -10.56
C SER A 214 14.74 -4.89 -12.06
N ASP A 215 13.64 -4.35 -12.58
CA ASP A 215 13.22 -4.50 -13.97
C ASP A 215 12.45 -3.25 -14.46
N THR A 216 12.15 -3.23 -15.75
CA THR A 216 11.31 -2.21 -16.37
C THR A 216 9.85 -2.64 -16.29
N ILE A 217 8.98 -1.74 -15.84
CA ILE A 217 7.54 -1.97 -15.89
C ILE A 217 7.05 -1.62 -17.29
N ALA A 218 6.54 -2.62 -18.01
CA ALA A 218 6.00 -2.44 -19.36
C ALA A 218 4.62 -1.76 -19.31
N TYR A 219 4.24 -1.09 -20.42
CA TYR A 219 2.88 -0.56 -20.56
C TYR A 219 1.84 -1.64 -20.85
N HIS A 220 2.27 -2.78 -21.40
CA HIS A 220 1.44 -3.94 -21.70
C HIS A 220 2.13 -5.21 -21.22
N ILE A 221 1.34 -6.14 -20.70
CA ILE A 221 1.85 -7.43 -20.20
C ILE A 221 2.09 -8.46 -21.36
N ASP A 222 1.54 -8.21 -22.54
CA ASP A 222 1.58 -9.08 -23.72
C ASP A 222 2.89 -8.92 -24.53
#